data_fc50806f508d9104d176755fbadc1a1e
#
_entry.id   fc50806f508d9104d176755fbadc1a1e
#
_cell.length_a   1.000
_cell.length_b   1.000
_cell.length_c   1.000
_cell.angle_alpha   90.00
_cell.angle_beta   90.00
_cell.angle_gamma   90.00
#
_symmetry.space_group_name_H-M   'P 1'
#
loop_
_entity.id
_entity.type
_entity.pdbx_description
1 polymer ?
#
loop_
_entity_poly.entity_id
_entity_poly.type
_entity_poly.pdbx_seq_one_letter_code
_entity_poly.pdbx_strand_id
1 'polypeptide(L)'
;MSMLASTYSAFIESVCNQFDCRGAIPALKEGFTAFCEASRMDPDYMVLYRGFNSNHAHEGTIYNRLGCPNNALWASPYIEYAIEYASQFGKDGHVAKITVYNSKMNVADMDDLEEVGYEPADSINIGADTDAIEQLLAMGKNTVINYLHDSEDGYCIMDLDIVADIHVMTPEELARAGADR
;
A
#
# COMPACT_ATOMS: atom_id res chain seq x y z
N MET A 1 3.10 16.51 15.94
CA MET A 1 3.19 16.77 14.49
C MET A 1 3.52 15.44 13.88
N SER A 2 2.63 14.85 13.05
CA SER A 2 2.83 13.50 12.53
C SER A 2 4.04 13.46 11.59
N MET A 3 4.67 12.29 11.49
CA MET A 3 5.85 12.07 10.65
C MET A 3 5.52 12.28 9.16
N LEU A 4 4.28 12.02 8.73
CA LEU A 4 3.80 12.29 7.38
C LEU A 4 3.74 13.77 7.07
N ALA A 5 3.30 14.59 8.03
CA ALA A 5 3.35 16.05 7.88
C ALA A 5 4.80 16.52 7.72
N SER A 6 5.79 15.86 8.35
CA SER A 6 7.19 16.18 8.17
C SER A 6 7.76 15.71 6.82
N THR A 7 7.39 14.51 6.37
CA THR A 7 7.83 13.95 5.08
C THR A 7 7.20 14.71 3.91
N TYR A 8 5.89 14.98 3.98
CA TYR A 8 5.21 15.80 2.98
C TYR A 8 5.72 17.24 2.98
N SER A 9 6.01 17.81 4.16
CA SER A 9 6.64 19.12 4.31
C SER A 9 8.01 19.15 3.61
N ALA A 10 8.84 18.14 3.80
CA ALA A 10 10.16 18.04 3.16
C ALA A 10 10.03 17.87 1.64
N PHE A 11 9.06 17.08 1.17
CA PHE A 11 8.75 16.93 -0.26
C PHE A 11 8.32 18.25 -0.90
N ILE A 12 7.34 18.96 -0.31
CA ILE A 12 6.91 20.27 -0.80
C ILE A 12 8.09 21.26 -0.84
N GLU A 13 8.90 21.31 0.21
CA GLU A 13 10.06 22.20 0.27
C GLU A 13 11.08 21.87 -0.84
N SER A 14 11.33 20.58 -1.08
CA SER A 14 12.22 20.13 -2.16
C SER A 14 11.70 20.56 -3.53
N VAL A 15 10.43 20.29 -3.83
CA VAL A 15 9.79 20.67 -5.10
C VAL A 15 9.78 22.19 -5.29
N CYS A 16 9.35 22.94 -4.26
CA CYS A 16 9.28 24.40 -4.36
C CYS A 16 10.67 25.05 -4.46
N ASN A 17 11.71 24.44 -3.90
CA ASN A 17 13.08 24.90 -4.09
C ASN A 17 13.58 24.66 -5.53
N GLN A 18 13.21 23.51 -6.12
CA GLN A 18 13.59 23.15 -7.49
C GLN A 18 12.92 24.05 -8.53
N PHE A 19 11.68 24.47 -8.30
CA PHE A 19 10.89 25.27 -9.24
C PHE A 19 10.76 26.75 -8.83
N ASP A 20 11.55 27.22 -7.84
CA ASP A 20 11.55 28.60 -7.34
C ASP A 20 10.16 29.13 -6.91
N CYS A 21 9.35 28.26 -6.31
CA CYS A 21 7.98 28.59 -5.87
C CYS A 21 7.84 28.60 -4.32
N ARG A 22 8.88 28.98 -3.60
CA ARG A 22 8.94 28.94 -2.11
C ARG A 22 7.80 29.69 -1.43
N GLY A 23 7.27 30.74 -2.04
CA GLY A 23 6.13 31.48 -1.53
C GLY A 23 4.84 30.67 -1.44
N ALA A 24 4.73 29.55 -2.18
CA ALA A 24 3.57 28.68 -2.16
C ALA A 24 3.58 27.63 -1.02
N ILE A 25 4.74 27.43 -0.37
CA ILE A 25 4.92 26.38 0.65
C ILE A 25 3.86 26.44 1.78
N PRO A 26 3.57 27.59 2.39
CA PRO A 26 2.58 27.65 3.47
C PRO A 26 1.18 27.22 3.01
N ALA A 27 0.73 27.72 1.85
CA ALA A 27 -0.58 27.40 1.30
C ALA A 27 -0.73 25.92 0.91
N LEU A 28 0.33 25.31 0.37
CA LEU A 28 0.34 23.89 0.02
C LEU A 28 0.28 23.00 1.27
N LYS A 29 1.01 23.38 2.34
CA LYS A 29 0.97 22.67 3.62
C LYS A 29 -0.40 22.76 4.28
N GLU A 30 -0.99 23.95 4.28
CA GLU A 30 -2.33 24.19 4.81
C GLU A 30 -3.39 23.43 4.01
N GLY A 31 -3.32 23.48 2.68
CA GLY A 31 -4.22 22.75 1.78
C GLY A 31 -4.17 21.24 1.98
N PHE A 32 -2.99 20.66 2.18
CA PHE A 32 -2.85 19.25 2.48
C PHE A 32 -3.44 18.86 3.83
N THR A 33 -3.19 19.66 4.86
CA THR A 33 -3.79 19.44 6.18
C THR A 33 -5.31 19.48 6.11
N ALA A 34 -5.87 20.50 5.44
CA ALA A 34 -7.31 20.63 5.24
C ALA A 34 -7.89 19.46 4.42
N PHE A 35 -7.17 18.98 3.41
CA PHE A 35 -7.57 17.79 2.63
C PHE A 35 -7.62 16.53 3.49
N CYS A 36 -6.61 16.28 4.30
CA CYS A 36 -6.59 15.13 5.22
C CYS A 36 -7.76 15.19 6.22
N GLU A 37 -8.03 16.36 6.79
CA GLU A 37 -9.15 16.58 7.71
C GLU A 37 -10.50 16.37 7.03
N ALA A 38 -10.70 16.94 5.84
CA ALA A 38 -11.95 16.82 5.08
C ALA A 38 -12.22 15.39 4.62
N SER A 39 -11.15 14.64 4.26
CA SER A 39 -11.23 13.26 3.81
C SER A 39 -11.31 12.26 4.95
N ARG A 40 -11.26 12.71 6.22
CA ARG A 40 -11.16 11.86 7.41
C ARG A 40 -9.99 10.84 7.32
N MET A 41 -8.97 11.16 6.55
CA MET A 41 -7.77 10.35 6.45
C MET A 41 -6.89 10.61 7.66
N ASP A 42 -6.54 9.55 8.37
CA ASP A 42 -5.48 9.64 9.38
C ASP A 42 -4.13 9.70 8.65
N PRO A 43 -3.35 10.80 8.77
CA PRO A 43 -2.08 10.92 8.09
C PRO A 43 -1.03 9.91 8.56
N ASP A 44 -1.25 9.26 9.71
CA ASP A 44 -0.34 8.24 10.24
C ASP A 44 -0.61 6.85 9.66
N TYR A 45 -1.75 6.67 8.97
CA TYR A 45 -2.18 5.38 8.41
C TYR A 45 -2.54 5.49 6.93
N MET A 46 -2.25 4.43 6.21
CA MET A 46 -2.78 4.18 4.87
C MET A 46 -3.73 2.98 4.94
N VAL A 47 -4.80 3.05 4.17
CA VAL A 47 -5.74 1.94 4.00
C VAL A 47 -5.52 1.32 2.64
N LEU A 48 -5.30 0.01 2.64
CA LEU A 48 -5.15 -0.82 1.46
C LEU A 48 -6.22 -1.91 1.47
N TYR A 49 -6.52 -2.46 0.31
CA TYR A 49 -7.49 -3.54 0.13
C TYR A 49 -6.88 -4.70 -0.64
N ARG A 50 -7.23 -5.93 -0.24
CA ARG A 50 -6.83 -7.15 -0.93
C ARG A 50 -8.03 -8.05 -1.14
N GLY A 51 -8.27 -8.42 -2.40
CA GLY A 51 -9.14 -9.55 -2.74
C GLY A 51 -8.37 -10.87 -2.54
N PHE A 52 -9.02 -11.89 -2.01
CA PHE A 52 -8.41 -13.22 -1.86
C PHE A 52 -9.43 -14.34 -1.91
N ASN A 53 -8.96 -15.57 -2.18
CA ASN A 53 -9.78 -16.78 -2.17
C ASN A 53 -9.60 -17.48 -0.81
N SER A 54 -10.70 -17.68 -0.08
CA SER A 54 -10.66 -18.35 1.22
C SER A 54 -10.16 -19.81 1.14
N ASN A 55 -10.28 -20.46 -0.02
CA ASN A 55 -9.74 -21.79 -0.20
C ASN A 55 -8.22 -21.86 -0.23
N HIS A 56 -7.55 -20.72 -0.46
CA HIS A 56 -6.09 -20.59 -0.38
C HIS A 56 -5.64 -20.07 1.00
N ALA A 57 -6.57 -19.68 1.85
CA ALA A 57 -6.28 -19.22 3.20
C ALA A 57 -6.10 -20.43 4.14
N HIS A 58 -5.03 -20.42 4.92
CA HIS A 58 -4.72 -21.49 5.88
C HIS A 58 -4.55 -20.89 7.28
N GLU A 59 -4.69 -21.74 8.30
CA GLU A 59 -4.32 -21.35 9.67
C GLU A 59 -2.82 -21.03 9.74
N GLY A 60 -2.46 -20.02 10.54
CA GLY A 60 -1.07 -19.62 10.72
C GLY A 60 -0.86 -18.12 10.66
N THR A 61 0.16 -17.69 9.93
CA THR A 61 0.49 -16.27 9.79
C THR A 61 -0.61 -15.49 9.06
N ILE A 62 -0.56 -14.16 9.15
CA ILE A 62 -1.46 -13.27 8.40
C ILE A 62 -1.34 -13.54 6.89
N TYR A 63 -0.14 -13.75 6.37
CA TYR A 63 0.06 -14.11 4.97
C TYR A 63 -0.72 -15.37 4.59
N ASN A 64 -0.64 -16.43 5.40
CA ASN A 64 -1.38 -17.68 5.16
C ASN A 64 -2.89 -17.44 5.18
N ARG A 65 -3.38 -16.67 6.15
CA ARG A 65 -4.80 -16.36 6.31
C ARG A 65 -5.39 -15.55 5.15
N LEU A 66 -4.57 -14.79 4.45
CA LEU A 66 -4.95 -14.00 3.27
C LEU A 66 -4.53 -14.66 1.95
N GLY A 67 -4.12 -15.93 1.98
CA GLY A 67 -3.72 -16.67 0.79
C GLY A 67 -2.53 -16.04 0.06
N CYS A 68 -1.57 -15.49 0.80
CA CYS A 68 -0.37 -14.88 0.23
C CYS A 68 0.75 -15.91 0.13
N PRO A 69 1.29 -16.19 -1.06
CA PRO A 69 2.51 -16.95 -1.18
C PRO A 69 3.72 -16.13 -0.73
N ASN A 70 4.77 -16.82 -0.34
CA ASN A 70 6.11 -16.26 -0.10
C ASN A 70 6.20 -15.07 0.88
N ASN A 71 5.26 -14.97 1.83
CA ASN A 71 5.22 -13.90 2.83
C ASN A 71 5.22 -12.48 2.22
N ALA A 72 4.61 -12.31 1.06
CA ALA A 72 4.41 -11.02 0.41
C ALA A 72 2.92 -10.71 0.30
N LEU A 73 2.52 -9.55 0.79
CA LEU A 73 1.13 -9.11 0.82
C LEU A 73 0.89 -8.03 -0.23
N TRP A 74 0.37 -8.41 -1.38
CA TRP A 74 -0.09 -7.46 -2.40
C TRP A 74 -1.46 -6.90 -2.04
N ALA A 75 -1.57 -5.57 -2.04
CA ALA A 75 -2.80 -4.84 -1.77
C ALA A 75 -2.84 -3.54 -2.58
N SER A 76 -4.04 -2.97 -2.78
CA SER A 76 -4.25 -1.73 -3.53
C SER A 76 -4.99 -0.70 -2.66
N PRO A 77 -4.75 0.61 -2.82
CA PRO A 77 -5.57 1.65 -2.20
C PRO A 77 -6.99 1.69 -2.77
N TYR A 78 -7.21 1.05 -3.92
CA TYR A 78 -8.50 1.03 -4.60
C TYR A 78 -9.27 -0.25 -4.28
N ILE A 79 -10.37 -0.13 -3.54
CA ILE A 79 -11.21 -1.26 -3.12
C ILE A 79 -11.79 -2.02 -4.32
N GLU A 80 -11.97 -1.36 -5.46
CA GLU A 80 -12.52 -1.91 -6.68
C GLU A 80 -11.72 -3.10 -7.20
N TYR A 81 -10.40 -2.95 -7.24
CA TYR A 81 -9.53 -4.04 -7.69
C TYR A 81 -9.60 -5.23 -6.76
N ALA A 82 -9.70 -4.98 -5.45
CA ALA A 82 -9.88 -6.05 -4.49
C ALA A 82 -11.23 -6.77 -4.68
N ILE A 83 -12.32 -6.02 -4.96
CA ILE A 83 -13.64 -6.58 -5.24
C ILE A 83 -13.63 -7.36 -6.56
N GLU A 84 -13.05 -6.79 -7.63
CA GLU A 84 -12.97 -7.44 -8.94
C GLU A 84 -12.19 -8.76 -8.83
N TYR A 85 -11.03 -8.74 -8.17
CA TYR A 85 -10.24 -9.94 -7.95
C TYR A 85 -11.00 -10.98 -7.11
N ALA A 86 -11.63 -10.59 -6.01
CA ALA A 86 -12.42 -11.49 -5.17
C ALA A 86 -13.61 -12.10 -5.93
N SER A 87 -14.25 -11.33 -6.83
CA SER A 87 -15.42 -11.77 -7.59
C SER A 87 -15.15 -12.98 -8.48
N GLN A 88 -13.90 -13.17 -8.90
CA GLN A 88 -13.47 -14.31 -9.72
C GLN A 88 -13.62 -15.65 -8.98
N PHE A 89 -13.68 -15.63 -7.66
CA PHE A 89 -13.82 -16.82 -6.80
C PHE A 89 -15.23 -17.08 -6.30
N GLY A 90 -16.21 -16.29 -6.72
CA GLY A 90 -17.62 -16.42 -6.34
C GLY A 90 -17.81 -16.34 -4.82
N LYS A 91 -18.45 -17.34 -4.22
CA LYS A 91 -18.71 -17.38 -2.76
C LYS A 91 -17.46 -17.50 -1.88
N ASP A 92 -16.36 -17.96 -2.44
CA ASP A 92 -15.09 -18.15 -1.74
C ASP A 92 -14.18 -16.91 -1.85
N GLY A 93 -14.62 -15.88 -2.59
CA GLY A 93 -13.95 -14.60 -2.72
C GLY A 93 -14.25 -13.66 -1.55
N HIS A 94 -13.21 -13.10 -0.96
CA HIS A 94 -13.29 -12.17 0.16
C HIS A 94 -12.41 -10.96 -0.06
N VAL A 95 -12.74 -9.86 0.61
CA VAL A 95 -11.92 -8.64 0.61
C VAL A 95 -11.44 -8.36 2.02
N ALA A 96 -10.15 -8.15 2.18
CA ALA A 96 -9.54 -7.68 3.42
C ALA A 96 -9.22 -6.18 3.29
N LYS A 97 -9.59 -5.40 4.31
CA LYS A 97 -9.12 -4.05 4.55
C LYS A 97 -7.88 -4.14 5.43
N ILE A 98 -6.80 -3.51 4.98
CA ILE A 98 -5.49 -3.54 5.63
C ILE A 98 -5.12 -2.12 5.98
N THR A 99 -4.82 -1.86 7.24
CA THR A 99 -4.36 -0.57 7.72
C THR A 99 -2.87 -0.67 7.99
N VAL A 100 -2.07 0.20 7.40
CA VAL A 100 -0.61 0.22 7.56
C VAL A 100 -0.12 1.53 8.15
N TYR A 101 0.97 1.49 8.92
CA TYR A 101 1.63 2.68 9.45
C TYR A 101 2.49 3.31 8.35
N ASN A 102 2.09 4.48 7.85
CA ASN A 102 2.89 5.24 6.89
C ASN A 102 4.30 5.56 7.41
N SER A 103 4.40 5.84 8.70
CA SER A 103 5.68 6.18 9.35
C SER A 103 6.68 5.02 9.41
N LYS A 104 6.21 3.79 9.19
CA LYS A 104 7.05 2.58 9.18
C LYS A 104 7.33 2.07 7.76
N MET A 105 6.63 2.59 6.75
CA MET A 105 6.88 2.18 5.37
C MET A 105 8.24 2.70 4.90
N ASN A 106 9.07 1.79 4.40
CA ASN A 106 10.30 2.10 3.70
C ASN A 106 10.25 1.43 2.33
N VAL A 107 9.90 2.24 1.34
CA VAL A 107 9.65 1.79 -0.03
C VAL A 107 10.99 1.56 -0.73
N ALA A 108 11.11 0.43 -1.44
CA ALA A 108 12.20 0.19 -2.36
C ALA A 108 12.06 1.14 -3.55
N ASP A 109 13.13 1.83 -3.89
CA ASP A 109 13.21 2.64 -5.09
C ASP A 109 13.72 1.83 -6.30
N MET A 110 13.93 2.50 -7.42
CA MET A 110 14.35 1.83 -8.66
C MET A 110 15.76 1.23 -8.54
N ASP A 111 16.65 1.92 -7.86
CA ASP A 111 18.04 1.45 -7.66
C ASP A 111 18.06 0.21 -6.77
N ASP A 112 17.22 0.17 -5.72
CA ASP A 112 17.04 -0.99 -4.84
C ASP A 112 16.51 -2.22 -5.64
N LEU A 113 15.54 -2.00 -6.54
CA LEU A 113 14.98 -3.06 -7.38
C LEU A 113 16.00 -3.60 -8.39
N GLU A 114 16.77 -2.73 -9.02
CA GLU A 114 17.85 -3.14 -9.93
C GLU A 114 18.92 -3.94 -9.20
N GLU A 115 19.27 -3.58 -7.96
CA GLU A 115 20.26 -4.31 -7.15
C GLU A 115 19.83 -5.76 -6.88
N VAL A 116 18.52 -6.02 -6.71
CA VAL A 116 17.99 -7.38 -6.55
C VAL A 116 17.59 -8.04 -7.88
N GLY A 117 17.92 -7.42 -9.02
CA GLY A 117 17.78 -7.99 -10.35
C GLY A 117 16.42 -7.79 -11.01
N TYR A 118 15.64 -6.81 -10.54
CA TYR A 118 14.33 -6.47 -11.11
C TYR A 118 14.37 -5.14 -11.85
N GLU A 119 13.85 -5.13 -13.08
CA GLU A 119 13.45 -3.88 -13.72
C GLU A 119 12.11 -3.38 -13.12
N PRO A 120 11.87 -2.05 -13.06
CA PRO A 120 10.62 -1.50 -12.53
C PRO A 120 9.37 -2.10 -13.17
N ALA A 121 9.45 -2.45 -14.45
CA ALA A 121 8.40 -3.10 -15.21
C ALA A 121 8.03 -4.50 -14.67
N ASP A 122 8.95 -5.19 -14.02
CA ASP A 122 8.79 -6.55 -13.53
C ASP A 122 8.52 -6.62 -12.03
N SER A 123 8.44 -5.47 -11.35
CA SER A 123 8.28 -5.36 -9.89
C SER A 123 7.05 -6.11 -9.35
N ILE A 124 6.01 -6.32 -10.17
CA ILE A 124 4.85 -7.13 -9.81
C ILE A 124 5.20 -8.58 -9.48
N ASN A 125 6.29 -9.10 -10.04
CA ASN A 125 6.71 -10.49 -9.85
C ASN A 125 7.49 -10.71 -8.55
N ILE A 126 7.93 -9.63 -7.91
CA ILE A 126 8.78 -9.69 -6.71
C ILE A 126 8.13 -10.47 -5.57
N GLY A 127 6.80 -10.39 -5.44
CA GLY A 127 6.05 -11.13 -4.43
C GLY A 127 6.13 -12.66 -4.56
N ALA A 128 6.64 -13.19 -5.67
CA ALA A 128 6.88 -14.62 -5.89
C ALA A 128 8.35 -15.01 -5.68
N ASP A 129 9.25 -14.05 -5.48
CA ASP A 129 10.69 -14.26 -5.34
C ASP A 129 11.15 -14.05 -3.89
N THR A 130 11.30 -15.16 -3.18
CA THR A 130 11.72 -15.14 -1.77
C THR A 130 13.12 -14.55 -1.59
N ASP A 131 14.03 -14.80 -2.51
CA ASP A 131 15.42 -14.34 -2.40
C ASP A 131 15.49 -12.82 -2.59
N ALA A 132 14.74 -12.26 -3.53
CA ALA A 132 14.64 -10.82 -3.71
C ALA A 132 13.98 -10.12 -2.50
N ILE A 133 12.91 -10.72 -1.94
CA ILE A 133 12.26 -10.22 -0.73
C ILE A 133 13.25 -10.18 0.45
N GLU A 134 14.00 -11.26 0.67
CA GLU A 134 14.99 -11.33 1.74
C GLU A 134 16.10 -10.28 1.57
N GLN A 135 16.57 -10.05 0.35
CA GLN A 135 17.57 -9.03 0.06
C GLN A 135 17.03 -7.62 0.33
N LEU A 136 15.83 -7.29 -0.14
CA LEU A 136 15.19 -5.99 0.13
C LEU A 136 14.99 -5.76 1.62
N LEU A 137 14.54 -6.77 2.35
CA LEU A 137 14.40 -6.68 3.81
C LEU A 137 15.76 -6.45 4.50
N ALA A 138 16.83 -7.08 4.03
CA ALA A 138 18.18 -6.87 4.54
C ALA A 138 18.70 -5.45 4.27
N MET A 139 18.26 -4.81 3.17
CA MET A 139 18.51 -3.39 2.87
C MET A 139 17.59 -2.45 3.68
N GLY A 140 16.72 -3.00 4.52
CA GLY A 140 15.75 -2.25 5.33
C GLY A 140 14.51 -1.82 4.57
N LYS A 141 14.30 -2.31 3.35
CA LYS A 141 13.10 -2.02 2.54
C LYS A 141 11.99 -3.02 2.88
N ASN A 142 10.80 -2.53 3.14
CA ASN A 142 9.68 -3.38 3.58
C ASN A 142 8.46 -3.31 2.68
N THR A 143 8.51 -2.46 1.66
CA THR A 143 7.41 -2.24 0.72
C THR A 143 7.95 -2.02 -0.68
N VAL A 144 7.30 -2.63 -1.68
CA VAL A 144 7.49 -2.31 -3.09
C VAL A 144 6.19 -1.75 -3.65
N ILE A 145 6.29 -0.71 -4.47
CA ILE A 145 5.13 -0.14 -5.18
C ILE A 145 5.24 -0.51 -6.66
N ASN A 146 4.15 -1.07 -7.20
CA ASN A 146 4.05 -1.33 -8.62
C ASN A 146 3.46 -0.12 -9.34
N TYR A 147 4.25 0.50 -10.22
CA TYR A 147 3.87 1.70 -11.00
C TYR A 147 3.42 1.39 -12.44
N LEU A 148 3.22 0.12 -12.80
CA LEU A 148 3.15 -0.32 -14.21
C LEU A 148 1.87 -0.05 -14.95
N HIS A 149 0.81 0.35 -14.28
CA HIS A 149 -0.44 0.69 -14.95
C HIS A 149 -0.91 2.05 -14.48
N ASP A 150 -1.28 2.91 -15.41
CA ASP A 150 -1.69 4.32 -15.26
C ASP A 150 -2.75 4.61 -14.16
N SER A 151 -3.15 3.61 -13.39
CA SER A 151 -4.17 3.71 -12.34
C SER A 151 -4.05 2.70 -11.19
N GLU A 152 -3.09 1.79 -11.19
CA GLU A 152 -3.09 0.66 -10.26
C GLU A 152 -1.83 0.63 -9.40
N ASP A 153 -1.79 1.50 -8.39
CA ASP A 153 -0.75 1.40 -7.36
C ASP A 153 -0.98 0.13 -6.55
N GLY A 154 -0.21 -0.92 -6.86
CA GLY A 154 -0.13 -2.12 -6.05
C GLY A 154 0.99 -1.99 -5.04
N TYR A 155 0.70 -2.28 -3.79
CA TYR A 155 1.66 -2.29 -2.69
C TYR A 155 1.98 -3.73 -2.32
N CYS A 156 3.24 -4.14 -2.44
CA CYS A 156 3.74 -5.40 -1.92
C CYS A 156 4.34 -5.14 -0.53
N ILE A 157 3.66 -5.58 0.51
CA ILE A 157 4.12 -5.48 1.90
C ILE A 157 4.90 -6.75 2.23
N MET A 158 6.19 -6.60 2.54
CA MET A 158 7.11 -7.69 2.83
C MET A 158 7.35 -7.87 4.35
N ASP A 159 7.04 -6.85 5.15
CA ASP A 159 7.15 -6.90 6.61
C ASP A 159 5.81 -6.53 7.27
N LEU A 160 5.27 -7.46 8.07
CA LEU A 160 4.01 -7.25 8.77
C LEU A 160 4.10 -6.28 9.96
N ASP A 161 5.27 -5.91 10.40
CA ASP A 161 5.46 -4.93 11.49
C ASP A 161 4.95 -3.53 11.12
N ILE A 162 4.76 -3.28 9.82
CA ILE A 162 4.11 -2.05 9.34
C ILE A 162 2.59 -2.14 9.35
N VAL A 163 2.00 -3.33 9.52
CA VAL A 163 0.55 -3.53 9.51
C VAL A 163 -0.02 -3.25 10.89
N ALA A 164 -0.93 -2.27 10.95
CA ALA A 164 -1.61 -1.89 12.18
C ALA A 164 -2.85 -2.76 12.45
N ASP A 165 -3.62 -3.08 11.39
CA ASP A 165 -4.86 -3.86 11.48
C ASP A 165 -5.19 -4.55 10.17
N ILE A 166 -5.87 -5.70 10.26
CA ILE A 166 -6.46 -6.41 9.13
C ILE A 166 -7.88 -6.84 9.49
N HIS A 167 -8.83 -6.39 8.68
CA HIS A 167 -10.23 -6.68 8.82
C HIS A 167 -10.79 -7.31 7.52
N VAL A 168 -11.34 -8.53 7.60
CA VAL A 168 -12.08 -9.12 6.48
C VAL A 168 -13.46 -8.50 6.43
N MET A 169 -13.75 -7.82 5.32
CA MET A 169 -14.98 -7.05 5.17
C MET A 169 -16.21 -7.95 5.03
N THR A 170 -17.28 -7.57 5.70
CA THR A 170 -18.58 -8.22 5.55
C THR A 170 -19.26 -7.80 4.24
N PRO A 171 -20.24 -8.58 3.74
CA PRO A 171 -21.03 -8.19 2.56
C PRO A 171 -21.71 -6.82 2.69
N GLU A 172 -22.16 -6.46 3.91
CA GLU A 172 -22.78 -5.17 4.18
C GLU A 172 -21.79 -4.00 4.09
N GLU A 173 -20.54 -4.21 4.54
CA GLU A 173 -19.48 -3.21 4.42
C GLU A 173 -19.07 -3.01 2.96
N LEU A 174 -18.96 -4.09 2.19
CA LEU A 174 -18.67 -4.03 0.75
C LEU A 174 -19.77 -3.31 -0.02
N ALA A 175 -21.05 -3.59 0.31
CA ALA A 175 -22.18 -2.91 -0.32
C ALA A 175 -22.19 -1.41 -0.04
N ARG A 176 -21.83 -0.97 1.17
CA ARG A 176 -21.69 0.45 1.52
C ARG A 176 -20.54 1.11 0.78
N ALA A 177 -19.37 0.46 0.75
CA ALA A 177 -18.20 1.00 0.05
C ALA A 177 -18.44 1.15 -1.47
N GLY A 178 -19.33 0.33 -2.06
CA GLY A 178 -19.76 0.46 -3.46
C GLY A 178 -20.89 1.48 -3.69
N ALA A 179 -21.60 1.92 -2.64
CA ALA A 179 -22.72 2.86 -2.74
C ALA A 179 -22.33 4.33 -2.51
N ASP A 180 -21.17 4.59 -1.92
CA ASP A 180 -20.63 5.94 -1.64
C ASP A 180 -19.95 6.59 -2.87
N ARG A 181 -20.41 6.23 -4.09
CA ARG A 181 -19.88 6.70 -5.39
C ARG A 181 -20.90 7.43 -6.22
#